data_835fd85b13af06336efdda2a0704e1db
#
_entry.id   835fd85b13af06336efdda2a0704e1db
#
_cell.length_a   1.000
_cell.length_b   1.000
_cell.length_c   1.000
_cell.angle_alpha   90.00
_cell.angle_beta   90.00
_cell.angle_gamma   90.00
#
_symmetry.space_group_name_H-M   'P 1'
#
loop_
_entity.id
_entity.type
_entity.pdbx_description
1 polymer ?
#
loop_
_entity_poly.entity_id
_entity_poly.type
_entity_poly.pdbx_seq_one_letter_code
_entity_poly.pdbx_strand_id
1 'polypeptide(L)'
;MTVRQRLLHAATELIAEKGWGAVSTRMLADRAGVGSGVVHYHFDSTQAVLVQAAVGALRSAVDGLAEVLEASSTPDDVLTRLLEALDGHGGQELFTETFLAATRNDELRQAVGEVLVEFRRTLAAWLESRDVPTPVQTAAVLAAAVDGVLLHRALSPDLSADVVVPVLGRVLR
;
A
#
# COMPACT_ATOMS: atom_id res chain seq x y z
N MET A 1 16.09 -15.80 -4.98
CA MET A 1 15.96 -14.40 -4.48
C MET A 1 17.37 -13.80 -4.38
N THR A 2 17.63 -12.66 -5.05
CA THR A 2 18.91 -11.95 -5.00
C THR A 2 19.15 -11.29 -3.65
N VAL A 3 20.39 -10.89 -3.34
CA VAL A 3 20.72 -10.13 -2.10
C VAL A 3 19.87 -8.85 -2.01
N ARG A 4 19.77 -8.10 -3.13
CA ARG A 4 18.97 -6.88 -3.19
C ARG A 4 17.49 -7.13 -2.87
N GLN A 5 16.90 -8.20 -3.40
CA GLN A 5 15.52 -8.60 -3.10
C GLN A 5 15.34 -9.00 -1.63
N ARG A 6 16.32 -9.70 -1.02
CA ARG A 6 16.28 -10.03 0.43
C ARG A 6 16.32 -8.78 1.30
N LEU A 7 17.13 -7.78 0.93
CA LEU A 7 17.18 -6.51 1.65
C LEU A 7 15.87 -5.72 1.55
N LEU A 8 15.23 -5.68 0.37
CA LEU A 8 13.93 -5.03 0.20
C LEU A 8 12.83 -5.76 0.97
N HIS A 9 12.82 -7.09 0.96
CA HIS A 9 11.87 -7.88 1.74
C HIS A 9 12.07 -7.68 3.25
N ALA A 10 13.33 -7.73 3.72
CA ALA A 10 13.65 -7.42 5.11
C ALA A 10 13.19 -6.01 5.53
N ALA A 11 13.26 -5.05 4.61
CA ALA A 11 12.81 -3.69 4.88
C ALA A 11 11.27 -3.61 5.03
N THR A 12 10.50 -4.26 4.17
CA THR A 12 9.03 -4.28 4.30
C THR A 12 8.59 -4.91 5.62
N GLU A 13 9.19 -6.04 6.01
CA GLU A 13 8.91 -6.69 7.30
C GLU A 13 9.27 -5.79 8.49
N LEU A 14 10.47 -5.18 8.47
CA LEU A 14 10.94 -4.33 9.56
C LEU A 14 10.15 -3.03 9.69
N ILE A 15 9.71 -2.43 8.58
CA ILE A 15 8.81 -1.26 8.62
C ILE A 15 7.50 -1.65 9.31
N ALA A 16 6.89 -2.77 8.93
CA ALA A 16 5.64 -3.24 9.55
C ALA A 16 5.80 -3.57 11.03
N GLU A 17 6.89 -4.25 11.42
CA GLU A 17 7.11 -4.70 12.80
C GLU A 17 7.57 -3.61 13.77
N LYS A 18 8.39 -2.65 13.31
CA LYS A 18 9.12 -1.70 14.17
C LYS A 18 8.77 -0.24 13.90
N GLY A 19 8.10 0.03 12.80
CA GLY A 19 7.87 1.37 12.30
C GLY A 19 9.03 1.92 11.49
N TRP A 20 8.74 2.86 10.60
CA TRP A 20 9.70 3.47 9.65
C TRP A 20 10.96 4.02 10.32
N GLY A 21 10.80 4.79 11.40
CA GLY A 21 11.89 5.48 12.07
C GLY A 21 12.83 4.59 12.88
N ALA A 22 12.44 3.37 13.19
CA ALA A 22 13.22 2.46 14.03
C ALA A 22 14.15 1.54 13.22
N VAL A 23 13.99 1.46 11.89
CA VAL A 23 14.76 0.54 11.05
C VAL A 23 16.19 1.06 10.84
N SER A 24 17.17 0.23 11.18
CA SER A 24 18.60 0.54 11.01
C SER A 24 19.28 -0.38 9.97
N THR A 25 20.42 0.08 9.44
CA THR A 25 21.27 -0.73 8.54
C THR A 25 21.61 -2.10 9.12
N ARG A 26 21.89 -2.16 10.42
CA ARG A 26 22.21 -3.40 11.10
C ARG A 26 21.03 -4.36 11.12
N MET A 27 19.83 -3.87 11.45
CA MET A 27 18.60 -4.68 11.43
C MET A 27 18.29 -5.22 10.05
N LEU A 28 18.48 -4.40 8.99
CA LEU A 28 18.32 -4.83 7.60
C LEU A 28 19.30 -5.95 7.24
N ALA A 29 20.57 -5.77 7.59
CA ALA A 29 21.61 -6.74 7.31
C ALA A 29 21.35 -8.07 8.06
N ASP A 30 21.05 -8.00 9.35
CA ASP A 30 20.76 -9.16 10.20
C ASP A 30 19.53 -9.93 9.67
N ARG A 31 18.43 -9.23 9.33
CA ARG A 31 17.19 -9.81 8.79
C ARG A 31 17.42 -10.44 7.40
N ALA A 32 18.19 -9.79 6.54
CA ALA A 32 18.51 -10.28 5.19
C ALA A 32 19.59 -11.39 5.17
N GLY A 33 20.24 -11.67 6.30
CA GLY A 33 21.32 -12.65 6.40
C GLY A 33 22.58 -12.23 5.61
N VAL A 34 22.97 -10.95 5.74
CA VAL A 34 24.15 -10.38 5.04
C VAL A 34 24.97 -9.52 6.00
N GLY A 35 26.20 -9.18 5.62
CA GLY A 35 27.02 -8.22 6.37
C GLY A 35 26.53 -6.78 6.14
N SER A 36 26.68 -5.90 7.14
CA SER A 36 26.25 -4.50 7.05
C SER A 36 26.85 -3.73 5.87
N GLY A 37 28.10 -4.04 5.47
CA GLY A 37 28.74 -3.45 4.29
C GLY A 37 28.03 -3.78 2.97
N VAL A 38 27.31 -4.90 2.91
CA VAL A 38 26.56 -5.32 1.72
C VAL A 38 25.34 -4.41 1.48
N VAL A 39 24.74 -3.87 2.54
CA VAL A 39 23.64 -2.90 2.41
C VAL A 39 24.11 -1.67 1.66
N HIS A 40 25.26 -1.10 2.06
CA HIS A 40 25.84 0.08 1.41
C HIS A 40 26.40 -0.20 0.00
N TYR A 41 26.70 -1.46 -0.33
CA TYR A 41 27.07 -1.84 -1.70
C TYR A 41 25.86 -1.77 -2.66
N HIS A 42 24.67 -2.07 -2.18
CA HIS A 42 23.44 -2.13 -3.01
C HIS A 42 22.60 -0.86 -2.95
N PHE A 43 22.75 -0.03 -1.92
CA PHE A 43 21.92 1.16 -1.68
C PHE A 43 22.74 2.29 -1.05
N ASP A 44 22.45 3.50 -1.48
CA ASP A 44 23.19 4.71 -1.02
C ASP A 44 22.96 5.01 0.48
N SER A 45 21.80 4.61 1.01
CA SER A 45 21.44 4.82 2.41
C SER A 45 20.38 3.81 2.89
N THR A 46 20.24 3.69 4.20
CA THR A 46 19.10 2.96 4.81
C THR A 46 17.78 3.53 4.32
N GLN A 47 17.65 4.85 4.23
CA GLN A 47 16.46 5.52 3.74
C GLN A 47 16.09 5.08 2.31
N ALA A 48 17.09 4.98 1.42
CA ALA A 48 16.88 4.50 0.04
C ALA A 48 16.34 3.06 -0.01
N VAL A 49 16.79 2.19 0.91
CA VAL A 49 16.22 0.83 1.04
C VAL A 49 14.76 0.89 1.41
N LEU A 50 14.41 1.68 2.44
CA LEU A 50 13.05 1.79 2.94
C LEU A 50 12.10 2.36 1.88
N VAL A 51 12.50 3.44 1.20
CA VAL A 51 11.73 4.06 0.11
C VAL A 51 11.46 3.05 -0.99
N GLN A 52 12.51 2.37 -1.48
CA GLN A 52 12.35 1.40 -2.57
C GLN A 52 11.51 0.18 -2.15
N ALA A 53 11.64 -0.29 -0.92
CA ALA A 53 10.85 -1.40 -0.40
C ALA A 53 9.36 -1.03 -0.30
N ALA A 54 9.05 0.09 0.33
CA ALA A 54 7.67 0.55 0.51
C ALA A 54 6.98 0.87 -0.82
N VAL A 55 7.64 1.62 -1.71
CA VAL A 55 7.11 1.94 -3.04
C VAL A 55 6.92 0.68 -3.89
N GLY A 56 7.87 -0.27 -3.79
CA GLY A 56 7.77 -1.56 -4.48
C GLY A 56 6.56 -2.38 -4.00
N ALA A 57 6.29 -2.40 -2.70
CA ALA A 57 5.12 -3.08 -2.14
C ALA A 57 3.80 -2.42 -2.60
N LEU A 58 3.72 -1.09 -2.56
CA LEU A 58 2.54 -0.36 -3.05
C LEU A 58 2.31 -0.57 -4.55
N ARG A 59 3.36 -0.56 -5.38
CA ARG A 59 3.24 -0.86 -6.82
C ARG A 59 2.73 -2.27 -7.06
N SER A 60 3.25 -3.28 -6.34
CA SER A 60 2.75 -4.65 -6.45
C SER A 60 1.27 -4.76 -6.10
N ALA A 61 0.79 -3.98 -5.12
CA ALA A 61 -0.63 -3.93 -4.79
C ALA A 61 -1.46 -3.29 -5.93
N VAL A 62 -0.94 -2.24 -6.58
CA VAL A 62 -1.59 -1.59 -7.74
C VAL A 62 -1.56 -2.49 -8.97
N ASP A 63 -0.47 -3.21 -9.21
CA ASP A 63 -0.37 -4.19 -10.30
C ASP A 63 -1.44 -5.30 -10.15
N GLY A 64 -1.71 -5.75 -8.91
CA GLY A 64 -2.78 -6.70 -8.59
C GLY A 64 -4.20 -6.13 -8.72
N LEU A 65 -4.36 -4.80 -8.77
CA LEU A 65 -5.68 -4.18 -8.87
C LEU A 65 -6.43 -4.58 -10.14
N ALA A 66 -5.74 -4.70 -11.27
CA ALA A 66 -6.38 -5.08 -12.53
C ALA A 66 -7.06 -6.46 -12.42
N GLU A 67 -6.41 -7.44 -11.80
CA GLU A 67 -6.97 -8.78 -11.56
C GLU A 67 -8.18 -8.71 -10.61
N VAL A 68 -8.10 -7.89 -9.56
CA VAL A 68 -9.22 -7.65 -8.64
C VAL A 68 -10.42 -7.07 -9.38
N LEU A 69 -10.19 -6.07 -10.24
CA LEU A 69 -11.24 -5.41 -11.01
C LEU A 69 -11.86 -6.35 -12.05
N GLU A 70 -11.07 -7.17 -12.74
CA GLU A 70 -11.56 -8.17 -13.69
C GLU A 70 -12.39 -9.27 -13.01
N ALA A 71 -11.98 -9.71 -11.81
CA ALA A 71 -12.67 -10.73 -11.03
C ALA A 71 -13.93 -10.19 -10.32
N SER A 72 -14.18 -8.88 -10.34
CA SER A 72 -15.26 -8.24 -9.60
C SER A 72 -16.43 -7.91 -10.52
N SER A 73 -17.63 -8.30 -10.10
CA SER A 73 -18.87 -8.04 -10.82
C SER A 73 -19.54 -6.74 -10.38
N THR A 74 -19.33 -6.33 -9.13
CA THR A 74 -19.97 -5.19 -8.50
C THR A 74 -18.94 -4.29 -7.79
N PRO A 75 -19.27 -3.01 -7.58
CA PRO A 75 -18.44 -2.13 -6.74
C PRO A 75 -18.20 -2.67 -5.33
N ASP A 76 -19.19 -3.33 -4.74
CA ASP A 76 -19.09 -3.95 -3.41
C ASP A 76 -18.04 -5.07 -3.42
N ASP A 77 -17.97 -5.89 -4.50
CA ASP A 77 -16.92 -6.92 -4.67
C ASP A 77 -15.52 -6.30 -4.72
N VAL A 78 -15.36 -5.19 -5.46
CA VAL A 78 -14.08 -4.46 -5.55
C VAL A 78 -13.64 -3.97 -4.18
N LEU A 79 -14.54 -3.30 -3.44
CA LEU A 79 -14.24 -2.77 -2.12
C LEU A 79 -13.85 -3.88 -1.14
N THR A 80 -14.60 -4.99 -1.15
CA THR A 80 -14.30 -6.15 -0.30
C THR A 80 -12.90 -6.68 -0.57
N ARG A 81 -12.58 -6.97 -1.83
CA ARG A 81 -11.28 -7.52 -2.24
C ARG A 81 -10.12 -6.56 -1.96
N LEU A 82 -10.31 -5.25 -2.17
CA LEU A 82 -9.29 -4.24 -1.85
C LEU A 82 -8.99 -4.20 -0.35
N LEU A 83 -10.02 -4.27 0.49
CA LEU A 83 -9.86 -4.27 1.93
C LEU A 83 -9.22 -5.59 2.44
N GLU A 84 -9.60 -6.74 1.86
CA GLU A 84 -9.05 -8.06 2.17
C GLU A 84 -7.58 -8.21 1.74
N ALA A 85 -7.21 -7.66 0.58
CA ALA A 85 -5.85 -7.75 0.06
C ALA A 85 -4.79 -7.13 1.01
N LEU A 86 -5.20 -6.17 1.83
CA LEU A 86 -4.35 -5.48 2.79
C LEU A 86 -4.47 -6.02 4.23
N ASP A 87 -5.42 -6.94 4.50
CA ASP A 87 -5.63 -7.54 5.83
C ASP A 87 -4.58 -8.63 6.19
N GLY A 88 -3.60 -8.92 5.32
CA GLY A 88 -2.62 -10.01 5.52
C GLY A 88 -1.22 -9.54 5.92
N HIS A 89 -0.58 -10.30 6.83
CA HIS A 89 0.88 -10.36 7.08
C HIS A 89 1.63 -9.00 7.14
N GLY A 90 1.13 -8.02 7.89
CA GLY A 90 1.80 -6.73 8.05
C GLY A 90 1.53 -5.73 6.90
N GLY A 91 0.60 -6.02 6.01
CA GLY A 91 0.26 -5.14 4.89
C GLY A 91 -0.34 -3.81 5.36
N GLN A 92 -1.24 -3.85 6.34
CA GLN A 92 -1.87 -2.67 6.92
C GLN A 92 -0.85 -1.79 7.68
N GLU A 93 0.02 -2.41 8.47
CA GLU A 93 1.08 -1.71 9.21
C GLU A 93 2.07 -1.05 8.25
N LEU A 94 2.53 -1.78 7.23
CA LEU A 94 3.42 -1.24 6.20
C LEU A 94 2.79 -0.05 5.48
N PHE A 95 1.52 -0.17 5.09
CA PHE A 95 0.76 0.91 4.45
C PHE A 95 0.70 2.14 5.36
N THR A 96 0.26 1.98 6.60
CA THR A 96 0.13 3.08 7.58
C THR A 96 1.47 3.78 7.82
N GLU A 97 2.54 3.01 8.08
CA GLU A 97 3.88 3.54 8.30
C GLU A 97 4.43 4.29 7.08
N THR A 98 4.18 3.75 5.87
CA THR A 98 4.58 4.38 4.61
C THR A 98 3.89 5.73 4.40
N PHE A 99 2.58 5.81 4.62
CA PHE A 99 1.82 7.06 4.50
C PHE A 99 2.25 8.10 5.52
N LEU A 100 2.44 7.71 6.78
CA LEU A 100 2.94 8.61 7.82
C LEU A 100 4.36 9.11 7.51
N ALA A 101 5.25 8.24 7.04
CA ALA A 101 6.60 8.62 6.64
C ALA A 101 6.60 9.58 5.43
N ALA A 102 5.71 9.36 4.45
CA ALA A 102 5.57 10.22 3.27
C ALA A 102 5.17 11.67 3.62
N THR A 103 4.50 11.91 4.75
CA THR A 103 4.19 13.27 5.20
C THR A 103 5.42 14.08 5.60
N ARG A 104 6.56 13.41 5.85
CA ARG A 104 7.81 14.02 6.34
C ARG A 104 9.01 13.77 5.43
N ASN A 105 8.83 13.08 4.32
CA ASN A 105 9.87 12.72 3.37
C ASN A 105 9.39 13.05 1.95
N ASP A 106 10.01 14.03 1.31
CA ASP A 106 9.60 14.55 0.00
C ASP A 106 9.77 13.52 -1.12
N GLU A 107 10.86 12.74 -1.10
CA GLU A 107 11.11 11.68 -2.08
C GLU A 107 10.03 10.60 -1.99
N LEU A 108 9.75 10.12 -0.78
CA LEU A 108 8.72 9.12 -0.55
C LEU A 108 7.32 9.66 -0.89
N ARG A 109 7.04 10.92 -0.53
CA ARG A 109 5.76 11.57 -0.85
C ARG A 109 5.51 11.64 -2.36
N GLN A 110 6.53 12.02 -3.13
CA GLN A 110 6.42 12.05 -4.59
C GLN A 110 6.17 10.63 -5.14
N ALA A 111 6.96 9.65 -4.73
CA ALA A 111 6.86 8.28 -5.23
C ALA A 111 5.51 7.61 -4.86
N VAL A 112 5.02 7.82 -3.63
CA VAL A 112 3.69 7.36 -3.20
C VAL A 112 2.60 8.10 -3.98
N GLY A 113 2.74 9.40 -4.21
CA GLY A 113 1.81 10.19 -5.00
C GLY A 113 1.64 9.65 -6.43
N GLU A 114 2.73 9.24 -7.09
CA GLU A 114 2.70 8.63 -8.41
C GLU A 114 1.90 7.31 -8.41
N VAL A 115 2.14 6.46 -7.41
CA VAL A 115 1.40 5.19 -7.24
C VAL A 115 -0.09 5.43 -7.01
N LEU A 116 -0.44 6.42 -6.18
CA LEU A 116 -1.85 6.79 -5.94
C LEU A 116 -2.54 7.33 -7.20
N VAL A 117 -1.83 8.08 -8.04
CA VAL A 117 -2.38 8.56 -9.32
C VAL A 117 -2.68 7.38 -10.23
N GLU A 118 -1.77 6.41 -10.33
CA GLU A 118 -1.96 5.21 -11.12
C GLU A 118 -3.14 4.36 -10.63
N PHE A 119 -3.22 4.10 -9.32
CA PHE A 119 -4.33 3.41 -8.69
C PHE A 119 -5.69 4.06 -9.04
N ARG A 120 -5.80 5.38 -8.83
CA ARG A 120 -7.04 6.13 -9.10
C ARG A 120 -7.41 6.11 -10.57
N ARG A 121 -6.42 6.18 -11.48
CA ARG A 121 -6.67 6.11 -12.92
C ARG A 121 -7.22 4.76 -13.33
N THR A 122 -6.64 3.66 -12.83
CA THR A 122 -7.09 2.30 -13.10
C THR A 122 -8.52 2.08 -12.59
N LEU A 123 -8.79 2.52 -11.35
CA LEU A 123 -10.12 2.44 -10.76
C LEU A 123 -11.15 3.30 -11.50
N ALA A 124 -10.78 4.52 -11.92
CA ALA A 124 -11.66 5.41 -12.68
C ALA A 124 -12.07 4.80 -14.04
N ALA A 125 -11.13 4.21 -14.77
CA ALA A 125 -11.41 3.53 -16.04
C ALA A 125 -12.37 2.35 -15.86
N TRP A 126 -12.23 1.59 -14.78
CA TRP A 126 -13.15 0.51 -14.44
C TRP A 126 -14.56 1.03 -14.10
N LEU A 127 -14.67 2.11 -13.32
CA LEU A 127 -15.95 2.75 -12.99
C LEU A 127 -16.63 3.33 -14.23
N GLU A 128 -15.87 3.96 -15.13
CA GLU A 128 -16.36 4.49 -16.40
C GLU A 128 -16.96 3.38 -17.28
N SER A 129 -16.31 2.22 -17.34
CA SER A 129 -16.81 1.07 -18.10
C SER A 129 -18.12 0.48 -17.57
N ARG A 130 -18.60 0.95 -16.42
CA ARG A 130 -19.86 0.57 -15.74
C ARG A 130 -20.85 1.72 -15.61
N ASP A 131 -20.65 2.77 -16.39
CA ASP A 131 -21.52 3.96 -16.41
C ASP A 131 -21.69 4.65 -15.04
N VAL A 132 -20.69 4.50 -14.13
CA VAL A 132 -20.71 5.20 -12.84
C VAL A 132 -20.51 6.70 -13.07
N PRO A 133 -21.39 7.57 -12.54
CA PRO A 133 -21.26 9.01 -12.71
C PRO A 133 -19.94 9.55 -12.11
N THR A 134 -19.35 10.55 -12.78
CA THR A 134 -18.12 11.21 -12.31
C THR A 134 -17.00 10.24 -11.89
N PRO A 135 -16.56 9.31 -12.78
CA PRO A 135 -15.72 8.17 -12.39
C PRO A 135 -14.37 8.58 -11.79
N VAL A 136 -13.78 9.69 -12.25
CA VAL A 136 -12.49 10.20 -11.74
C VAL A 136 -12.64 10.69 -10.28
N GLN A 137 -13.68 11.47 -10.00
CA GLN A 137 -13.96 11.97 -8.66
C GLN A 137 -14.37 10.83 -7.71
N THR A 138 -15.19 9.92 -8.21
CA THR A 138 -15.60 8.72 -7.46
C THR A 138 -14.40 7.85 -7.10
N ALA A 139 -13.48 7.59 -8.04
CA ALA A 139 -12.25 6.86 -7.77
C ALA A 139 -11.37 7.54 -6.71
N ALA A 140 -11.26 8.88 -6.75
CA ALA A 140 -10.50 9.62 -5.76
C ALA A 140 -11.10 9.53 -4.35
N VAL A 141 -12.44 9.62 -4.24
CA VAL A 141 -13.14 9.50 -2.96
C VAL A 141 -13.04 8.08 -2.41
N LEU A 142 -13.21 7.06 -3.28
CA LEU A 142 -13.08 5.67 -2.86
C LEU A 142 -11.67 5.32 -2.39
N ALA A 143 -10.65 5.74 -3.11
CA ALA A 143 -9.27 5.57 -2.69
C ALA A 143 -9.06 6.17 -1.28
N ALA A 144 -9.46 7.43 -1.07
CA ALA A 144 -9.34 8.08 0.23
C ALA A 144 -10.18 7.39 1.33
N ALA A 145 -11.34 6.83 0.99
CA ALA A 145 -12.17 6.08 1.94
C ALA A 145 -11.50 4.76 2.35
N VAL A 146 -10.93 4.02 1.39
CA VAL A 146 -10.16 2.78 1.66
C VAL A 146 -8.96 3.09 2.55
N ASP A 147 -8.17 4.13 2.20
CA ASP A 147 -7.03 4.58 2.99
C ASP A 147 -7.46 4.94 4.43
N GLY A 148 -8.58 5.64 4.57
CA GLY A 148 -9.16 5.99 5.86
C GLY A 148 -9.58 4.77 6.68
N VAL A 149 -10.21 3.77 6.04
CA VAL A 149 -10.61 2.52 6.70
C VAL A 149 -9.38 1.76 7.20
N LEU A 150 -8.34 1.62 6.37
CA LEU A 150 -7.09 0.95 6.76
C LEU A 150 -6.42 1.65 7.95
N LEU A 151 -6.36 2.98 7.92
CA LEU A 151 -5.80 3.74 9.04
C LEU A 151 -6.63 3.57 10.32
N HIS A 152 -7.96 3.59 10.21
CA HIS A 152 -8.85 3.45 11.35
C HIS A 152 -8.86 2.03 11.94
N ARG A 153 -8.71 0.99 11.12
CA ARG A 153 -8.62 -0.41 11.59
C ARG A 153 -7.44 -0.64 12.54
N ALA A 154 -6.33 0.09 12.35
CA ALA A 154 -5.21 0.04 13.28
C ALA A 154 -5.60 0.47 14.71
N LEU A 155 -6.67 1.27 14.85
CA LEU A 155 -7.18 1.81 16.11
C LEU A 155 -8.51 1.17 16.55
N SER A 156 -9.29 0.69 15.60
CA SER A 156 -10.64 0.14 15.77
C SER A 156 -10.83 -1.10 14.91
N PRO A 157 -10.45 -2.29 15.40
CA PRO A 157 -10.51 -3.54 14.61
C PRO A 157 -11.92 -3.97 14.18
N ASP A 158 -12.96 -3.38 14.75
CA ASP A 158 -14.38 -3.59 14.43
C ASP A 158 -14.82 -2.98 13.08
N LEU A 159 -13.99 -2.12 12.46
CA LEU A 159 -14.21 -1.62 11.09
C LEU A 159 -13.87 -2.68 10.03
N SER A 160 -14.60 -3.81 10.07
CA SER A 160 -14.46 -4.89 9.08
C SER A 160 -15.04 -4.51 7.72
N ALA A 161 -14.70 -5.28 6.68
CA ALA A 161 -15.26 -5.10 5.35
C ALA A 161 -16.80 -5.18 5.37
N ASP A 162 -17.37 -6.10 6.15
CA ASP A 162 -18.82 -6.30 6.30
C ASP A 162 -19.55 -5.04 6.79
N VAL A 163 -18.88 -4.22 7.61
CA VAL A 163 -19.45 -2.96 8.13
C VAL A 163 -19.33 -1.84 7.12
N VAL A 164 -18.18 -1.76 6.44
CA VAL A 164 -17.80 -0.60 5.61
C VAL A 164 -18.35 -0.70 4.19
N VAL A 165 -18.26 -1.87 3.56
CA VAL A 165 -18.62 -2.07 2.15
C VAL A 165 -20.07 -1.71 1.85
N PRO A 166 -21.09 -2.11 2.65
CA PRO A 166 -22.48 -1.75 2.37
C PRO A 166 -22.76 -0.24 2.41
N VAL A 167 -21.92 0.52 3.11
CA VAL A 167 -22.05 1.99 3.19
C VAL A 167 -21.35 2.65 2.01
N LEU A 168 -20.09 2.27 1.74
CA LEU A 168 -19.32 2.80 0.62
C LEU A 168 -19.94 2.43 -0.74
N GLY A 169 -20.48 1.22 -0.88
CA GLY A 169 -21.17 0.78 -2.09
C GLY A 169 -22.41 1.61 -2.47
N ARG A 170 -23.03 2.33 -1.50
CA ARG A 170 -24.11 3.28 -1.80
C ARG A 170 -23.62 4.57 -2.47
N VAL A 171 -22.37 4.94 -2.24
CA VAL A 171 -21.75 6.11 -2.88
C VAL A 171 -21.52 5.86 -4.37
N LEU A 172 -21.55 4.60 -4.80
CA LEU A 172 -21.30 4.15 -6.18
C LEU A 172 -22.58 3.90 -7.00
N ARG A 173 -23.72 4.16 -6.41
CA ARG A 173 -25.06 4.01 -7.02
C ARG A 173 -25.71 5.36 -7.21
#